data_9af73e62978ac1b321994172315aab4b
#
_entry.id   9af73e62978ac1b321994172315aab4b
#
_cell.length_a   1.000
_cell.length_b   1.000
_cell.length_c   1.000
_cell.angle_alpha   90.00
_cell.angle_beta   90.00
_cell.angle_gamma   90.00
#
_symmetry.space_group_name_H-M   'P 1'
#
loop_
_entity.id
_entity.type
_entity.pdbx_description
1 polymer ?
#
loop_
_entity_poly.entity_id
_entity_poly.type
_entity_poly.pdbx_seq_one_letter_code
_entity_poly.pdbx_strand_id
1 'polypeptide(L)'
;GEYPFPEATASTQVLVSGEKGGSQAKPLLFAGLIGGLYDFIVATFGWWNENFTTRVCGWGEMVAEKAKLVMKINTGAAVLGLGYIVGLKYAAIICAGSLVVWLVIVPGMALLFGDQVLNAWNPALTQTISEMSPELIFKEYAKSIGIGGIAMAGVIGIVRSWGIIKSAVGLAAKEMGGKKVEANVIRTQKDLSMKIIAFGSIFTILLILLFFFFDVMHGNVLHSIVAILLVAGIAFLFTTVAANAIAIVGTNPVSGMTLMTLILASVVMVAVGLKGATGMVAALVMGGVVCTALSMAGGFITD
;
A
#
# COMPACT_ATOMS: atom_id res chain seq x y z
N GLY A 1 -1.85 11.20 -20.77
CA GLY A 1 -1.22 11.32 -19.47
C GLY A 1 -0.17 10.23 -19.26
N GLU A 2 0.77 10.43 -18.37
CA GLU A 2 1.81 9.43 -18.09
C GLU A 2 1.26 8.21 -17.34
N TYR A 3 0.18 8.39 -16.57
CA TYR A 3 -0.42 7.35 -15.73
C TYR A 3 -1.90 7.14 -16.03
N PRO A 4 -2.42 5.91 -15.87
CA PRO A 4 -3.81 5.58 -16.20
C PRO A 4 -4.85 6.09 -15.19
N PHE A 5 -4.48 6.34 -13.92
CA PHE A 5 -5.38 6.74 -12.82
C PHE A 5 -6.71 5.96 -12.83
N PRO A 6 -6.69 4.64 -12.63
CA PRO A 6 -7.86 3.80 -12.89
C PRO A 6 -9.06 4.14 -12.00
N GLU A 7 -8.88 4.40 -10.72
CA GLU A 7 -9.98 4.76 -9.81
C GLU A 7 -10.56 6.14 -10.15
N ALA A 8 -9.71 7.16 -10.34
CA ALA A 8 -10.15 8.50 -10.73
C ALA A 8 -10.87 8.49 -12.09
N THR A 9 -10.37 7.70 -13.04
CA THR A 9 -11.01 7.54 -14.36
C THR A 9 -12.38 6.89 -14.21
N ALA A 10 -12.52 5.84 -13.40
CA ALA A 10 -13.80 5.20 -13.15
C ALA A 10 -14.79 6.15 -12.47
N SER A 11 -14.38 6.85 -11.43
CA SER A 11 -15.21 7.83 -10.70
C SER A 11 -15.67 8.97 -11.61
N THR A 12 -14.78 9.50 -12.44
CA THR A 12 -15.10 10.53 -13.43
C THR A 12 -16.14 10.03 -14.44
N GLN A 13 -16.00 8.80 -14.93
CA GLN A 13 -16.97 8.22 -15.88
C GLN A 13 -18.33 8.01 -15.24
N VAL A 14 -18.39 7.61 -13.98
CA VAL A 14 -19.64 7.51 -13.21
C VAL A 14 -20.33 8.87 -13.11
N LEU A 15 -19.60 9.92 -12.75
CA LEU A 15 -20.13 11.29 -12.62
C LEU A 15 -20.64 11.82 -13.96
N VAL A 16 -19.82 11.71 -15.03
CA VAL A 16 -20.21 12.18 -16.38
C VAL A 16 -21.42 11.39 -16.91
N SER A 17 -21.49 10.09 -16.67
CA SER A 17 -22.62 9.27 -17.09
C SER A 17 -23.89 9.62 -16.30
N GLY A 18 -23.75 9.95 -15.00
CA GLY A 18 -24.85 10.43 -14.16
C GLY A 18 -25.37 11.80 -14.59
N GLU A 19 -24.48 12.74 -14.91
CA GLU A 19 -24.84 14.09 -15.37
C GLU A 19 -25.59 14.06 -16.72
N LYS A 20 -25.09 13.30 -17.68
CA LYS A 20 -25.71 13.14 -19.01
C LYS A 20 -27.01 12.33 -18.96
N GLY A 21 -27.15 11.42 -18.01
CA GLY A 21 -28.35 10.59 -17.81
C GLY A 21 -28.75 9.72 -19.00
N GLY A 22 -29.96 9.21 -18.97
CA GLY A 22 -30.59 8.51 -20.10
C GLY A 22 -29.84 7.27 -20.58
N SER A 23 -29.49 7.23 -21.86
CA SER A 23 -28.85 6.05 -22.48
C SER A 23 -27.45 5.75 -21.97
N GLN A 24 -26.73 6.73 -21.46
CA GLN A 24 -25.36 6.53 -20.93
C GLN A 24 -25.35 5.98 -19.51
N ALA A 25 -26.37 6.25 -18.70
CA ALA A 25 -26.48 5.71 -17.35
C ALA A 25 -26.92 4.23 -17.34
N LYS A 26 -27.63 3.77 -18.36
CA LYS A 26 -28.12 2.38 -18.44
C LYS A 26 -27.00 1.31 -18.35
N PRO A 27 -25.91 1.37 -19.14
CA PRO A 27 -24.83 0.40 -19.03
C PRO A 27 -24.20 0.36 -17.64
N LEU A 28 -24.06 1.52 -16.98
CA LEU A 28 -23.51 1.63 -15.63
C LEU A 28 -24.42 0.92 -14.60
N LEU A 29 -25.73 1.16 -14.67
CA LEU A 29 -26.70 0.49 -13.79
C LEU A 29 -26.73 -1.02 -14.00
N PHE A 30 -26.74 -1.49 -15.27
CA PHE A 30 -26.70 -2.91 -15.57
C PHE A 30 -25.39 -3.57 -15.12
N ALA A 31 -24.25 -2.94 -15.36
CA ALA A 31 -22.96 -3.46 -14.91
C ALA A 31 -22.90 -3.53 -13.37
N GLY A 32 -23.36 -2.49 -12.67
CA GLY A 32 -23.45 -2.48 -11.22
C GLY A 32 -24.38 -3.55 -10.66
N LEU A 33 -25.54 -3.76 -11.28
CA LEU A 33 -26.50 -4.81 -10.89
C LEU A 33 -25.90 -6.21 -11.13
N ILE A 34 -25.31 -6.46 -12.29
CA ILE A 34 -24.76 -7.78 -12.63
C ILE A 34 -23.56 -8.07 -11.71
N GLY A 35 -22.61 -7.14 -11.57
CA GLY A 35 -21.44 -7.30 -10.71
C GLY A 35 -21.82 -7.42 -9.24
N GLY A 36 -22.71 -6.55 -8.75
CA GLY A 36 -23.20 -6.59 -7.38
C GLY A 36 -24.00 -7.87 -7.07
N LEU A 37 -24.85 -8.33 -8.00
CA LEU A 37 -25.58 -9.58 -7.83
C LEU A 37 -24.62 -10.79 -7.83
N TYR A 38 -23.62 -10.78 -8.70
CA TYR A 38 -22.58 -11.82 -8.74
C TYR A 38 -21.86 -11.91 -7.39
N ASP A 39 -21.30 -10.81 -6.92
CA ASP A 39 -20.54 -10.78 -5.65
C ASP A 39 -21.46 -11.07 -4.45
N PHE A 40 -22.72 -10.61 -4.48
CA PHE A 40 -23.73 -10.91 -3.46
C PHE A 40 -24.02 -12.41 -3.37
N ILE A 41 -24.18 -13.08 -4.51
CA ILE A 41 -24.43 -14.54 -4.55
C ILE A 41 -23.22 -15.29 -3.98
N VAL A 42 -22.01 -14.93 -4.37
CA VAL A 42 -20.77 -15.54 -3.87
C VAL A 42 -20.64 -15.34 -2.36
N ALA A 43 -20.83 -14.12 -1.89
CA ALA A 43 -20.62 -13.77 -0.48
C ALA A 43 -21.72 -14.34 0.44
N THR A 44 -22.98 -14.37 -0.03
CA THR A 44 -24.14 -14.75 0.81
C THR A 44 -24.44 -16.24 0.76
N PHE A 45 -24.44 -16.83 -0.44
CA PHE A 45 -24.82 -18.22 -0.63
C PHE A 45 -23.62 -19.18 -0.71
N GLY A 46 -22.41 -18.65 -0.97
CA GLY A 46 -21.22 -19.48 -1.07
C GLY A 46 -21.29 -20.58 -2.14
N TRP A 47 -22.06 -20.34 -3.22
CA TRP A 47 -22.23 -21.34 -4.28
C TRP A 47 -20.92 -21.76 -4.92
N TRP A 48 -19.94 -20.85 -4.95
CA TRP A 48 -18.54 -21.12 -5.28
C TRP A 48 -17.62 -20.22 -4.47
N ASN A 49 -16.36 -20.62 -4.39
CA ASN A 49 -15.34 -19.83 -3.70
C ASN A 49 -14.90 -18.64 -4.56
N GLU A 50 -14.79 -17.47 -3.96
CA GLU A 50 -14.23 -16.29 -4.61
C GLU A 50 -12.81 -16.53 -5.14
N ASN A 51 -12.05 -17.36 -4.43
CA ASN A 51 -10.70 -17.77 -4.82
C ASN A 51 -10.68 -19.18 -5.38
N PHE A 52 -10.53 -19.28 -6.68
CA PHE A 52 -10.31 -20.56 -7.36
C PHE A 52 -8.87 -21.01 -7.14
N THR A 53 -8.68 -22.22 -6.62
CA THR A 53 -7.34 -22.74 -6.31
C THR A 53 -7.14 -24.10 -6.99
N THR A 54 -5.91 -24.39 -7.41
CA THR A 54 -5.53 -25.70 -7.96
C THR A 54 -5.69 -26.84 -6.96
N ARG A 55 -5.80 -26.56 -5.67
CA ARG A 55 -6.03 -27.55 -4.61
C ARG A 55 -7.41 -28.25 -4.68
N VAL A 56 -8.35 -27.73 -5.46
CA VAL A 56 -9.67 -28.37 -5.66
C VAL A 56 -9.53 -29.75 -6.32
N CYS A 57 -8.49 -29.95 -7.13
CA CYS A 57 -8.22 -31.25 -7.76
C CYS A 57 -7.23 -32.07 -6.91
N GLY A 58 -7.45 -33.35 -6.73
CA GLY A 58 -6.59 -34.22 -5.90
C GLY A 58 -5.11 -34.24 -6.34
N TRP A 59 -4.84 -34.18 -7.65
CA TRP A 59 -3.47 -34.03 -8.16
C TRP A 59 -2.88 -32.64 -7.82
N GLY A 60 -3.69 -31.58 -7.77
CA GLY A 60 -3.26 -30.24 -7.40
C GLY A 60 -2.86 -30.15 -5.94
N GLU A 61 -3.56 -30.87 -5.03
CA GLU A 61 -3.15 -30.96 -3.63
C GLU A 61 -1.81 -31.71 -3.47
N MET A 62 -1.62 -32.82 -4.19
CA MET A 62 -0.34 -33.51 -4.19
C MET A 62 0.82 -32.65 -4.67
N VAL A 63 0.61 -31.82 -5.70
CA VAL A 63 1.61 -30.86 -6.20
C VAL A 63 1.86 -29.74 -5.18
N ALA A 64 0.82 -29.25 -4.53
CA ALA A 64 0.93 -28.23 -3.49
C ALA A 64 1.74 -28.73 -2.28
N GLU A 65 1.54 -29.99 -1.87
CA GLU A 65 2.27 -30.57 -0.73
C GLU A 65 3.73 -30.90 -1.08
N LYS A 66 3.96 -31.58 -2.22
CA LYS A 66 5.29 -32.09 -2.59
C LYS A 66 6.17 -31.00 -3.25
N ALA A 67 5.63 -30.24 -4.21
CA ALA A 67 6.37 -29.25 -4.98
C ALA A 67 6.16 -27.82 -4.50
N LYS A 68 5.28 -27.59 -3.51
CA LYS A 68 4.91 -26.27 -2.99
C LYS A 68 4.35 -25.31 -4.07
N LEU A 69 3.79 -25.88 -5.13
CA LEU A 69 3.21 -25.13 -6.24
C LEU A 69 1.70 -25.00 -6.06
N VAL A 70 1.23 -23.75 -5.94
CA VAL A 70 -0.19 -23.43 -5.84
C VAL A 70 -0.51 -22.27 -6.75
N MET A 71 -1.58 -22.37 -7.52
CA MET A 71 -2.15 -21.24 -8.24
C MET A 71 -3.52 -20.91 -7.64
N LYS A 72 -3.75 -19.61 -7.40
CA LYS A 72 -5.03 -19.06 -6.95
C LYS A 72 -5.42 -17.90 -7.85
N ILE A 73 -6.68 -17.89 -8.28
CA ILE A 73 -7.27 -16.81 -9.08
C ILE A 73 -8.47 -16.28 -8.32
N ASN A 74 -8.48 -14.97 -8.05
CA ASN A 74 -9.67 -14.31 -7.51
C ASN A 74 -10.64 -14.02 -8.66
N THR A 75 -11.89 -14.42 -8.49
CA THR A 75 -12.95 -14.29 -9.50
C THR A 75 -13.96 -13.17 -9.16
N GLY A 76 -13.65 -12.29 -8.21
CA GLY A 76 -14.51 -11.17 -7.83
C GLY A 76 -14.72 -10.20 -8.99
N ALA A 77 -15.96 -9.72 -9.14
CA ALA A 77 -16.35 -8.83 -10.24
C ALA A 77 -15.58 -7.49 -10.19
N ALA A 78 -15.35 -6.97 -9.00
CA ALA A 78 -14.57 -5.73 -8.79
C ALA A 78 -13.11 -5.88 -9.25
N VAL A 79 -12.46 -7.02 -8.95
CA VAL A 79 -11.08 -7.30 -9.35
C VAL A 79 -10.95 -7.41 -10.86
N LEU A 80 -11.93 -8.07 -11.51
CA LEU A 80 -11.98 -8.17 -12.98
C LEU A 80 -12.12 -6.79 -13.63
N GLY A 81 -13.02 -5.95 -13.12
CA GLY A 81 -13.22 -4.58 -13.59
C GLY A 81 -11.97 -3.71 -13.43
N LEU A 82 -11.30 -3.79 -12.26
CA LEU A 82 -10.04 -3.10 -12.01
C LEU A 82 -8.97 -3.51 -13.00
N GLY A 83 -8.81 -4.82 -13.24
CA GLY A 83 -7.82 -5.33 -14.21
C GLY A 83 -8.05 -4.80 -15.63
N TYR A 84 -9.30 -4.62 -16.04
CA TYR A 84 -9.64 -4.04 -17.33
C TYR A 84 -9.25 -2.55 -17.41
N ILE A 85 -9.54 -1.77 -16.37
CA ILE A 85 -9.24 -0.32 -16.32
C ILE A 85 -7.73 -0.06 -16.28
N VAL A 86 -6.99 -0.83 -15.48
CA VAL A 86 -5.51 -0.74 -15.35
C VAL A 86 -4.81 -1.01 -16.68
N GLY A 87 -5.39 -1.87 -17.51
CA GLY A 87 -4.90 -2.20 -18.83
C GLY A 87 -3.81 -3.27 -18.85
N LEU A 88 -3.60 -3.86 -20.05
CA LEU A 88 -2.78 -5.05 -20.24
C LEU A 88 -1.33 -4.89 -19.75
N LYS A 89 -0.72 -3.74 -19.95
CA LYS A 89 0.69 -3.51 -19.59
C LYS A 89 0.95 -3.72 -18.10
N TYR A 90 0.19 -3.06 -17.26
CA TYR A 90 0.38 -3.13 -15.81
C TYR A 90 -0.21 -4.42 -15.23
N ALA A 91 -1.34 -4.89 -15.75
CA ALA A 91 -1.92 -6.17 -15.37
C ALA A 91 -0.95 -7.34 -15.66
N ALA A 92 -0.24 -7.32 -16.79
CA ALA A 92 0.77 -8.32 -17.12
C ALA A 92 1.98 -8.28 -16.17
N ILE A 93 2.42 -7.10 -15.74
CA ILE A 93 3.52 -6.96 -14.76
C ILE A 93 3.09 -7.54 -13.40
N ILE A 94 1.87 -7.25 -12.93
CA ILE A 94 1.33 -7.80 -11.69
C ILE A 94 1.22 -9.31 -11.76
N CYS A 95 0.68 -9.83 -12.88
CA CYS A 95 0.58 -11.26 -13.13
C CYS A 95 1.95 -11.94 -13.13
N ALA A 96 2.93 -11.37 -13.84
CA ALA A 96 4.30 -11.88 -13.88
C ALA A 96 4.93 -11.91 -12.48
N GLY A 97 4.76 -10.86 -11.67
CA GLY A 97 5.22 -10.82 -10.29
C GLY A 97 4.60 -11.93 -9.45
N SER A 98 3.29 -12.14 -9.58
CA SER A 98 2.58 -13.22 -8.90
C SER A 98 3.09 -14.60 -9.31
N LEU A 99 3.28 -14.84 -10.63
CA LEU A 99 3.84 -16.10 -11.13
C LEU A 99 5.25 -16.35 -10.60
N VAL A 100 6.12 -15.35 -10.59
CA VAL A 100 7.47 -15.46 -10.03
C VAL A 100 7.41 -15.87 -8.55
N VAL A 101 6.53 -15.26 -7.77
CA VAL A 101 6.42 -15.60 -6.35
C VAL A 101 5.93 -17.04 -6.15
N TRP A 102 4.83 -17.41 -6.80
CA TRP A 102 4.18 -18.70 -6.55
C TRP A 102 4.81 -19.88 -7.27
N LEU A 103 5.50 -19.67 -8.40
CA LEU A 103 6.12 -20.75 -9.17
C LEU A 103 7.64 -20.82 -8.99
N VAL A 104 8.29 -19.75 -8.52
CA VAL A 104 9.75 -19.73 -8.37
C VAL A 104 10.17 -19.52 -6.91
N ILE A 105 9.69 -18.47 -6.23
CA ILE A 105 10.17 -18.12 -4.89
C ILE A 105 9.67 -19.15 -3.86
N VAL A 106 8.37 -19.42 -3.81
CA VAL A 106 7.80 -20.34 -2.82
C VAL A 106 8.37 -21.76 -2.96
N PRO A 107 8.34 -22.40 -4.13
CA PRO A 107 8.96 -23.72 -4.27
C PRO A 107 10.49 -23.67 -4.17
N GLY A 108 11.14 -22.60 -4.63
CA GLY A 108 12.58 -22.41 -4.48
C GLY A 108 13.03 -22.35 -3.02
N MET A 109 12.27 -21.67 -2.16
CA MET A 109 12.49 -21.67 -0.71
C MET A 109 12.43 -23.08 -0.13
N ALA A 110 11.43 -23.88 -0.53
CA ALA A 110 11.29 -25.26 -0.07
C ALA A 110 12.43 -26.17 -0.57
N LEU A 111 12.92 -25.95 -1.79
CA LEU A 111 14.02 -26.74 -2.37
C LEU A 111 15.38 -26.37 -1.75
N LEU A 112 15.63 -25.09 -1.49
CA LEU A 112 16.93 -24.62 -1.00
C LEU A 112 17.08 -24.75 0.53
N PHE A 113 15.99 -24.53 1.26
CA PHE A 113 15.99 -24.45 2.72
C PHE A 113 15.02 -25.44 3.40
N GLY A 114 14.55 -26.44 2.68
CA GLY A 114 13.48 -27.36 3.13
C GLY A 114 13.69 -27.96 4.50
N ASP A 115 14.93 -28.37 4.82
CA ASP A 115 15.28 -29.03 6.08
C ASP A 115 15.64 -28.02 7.20
N GLN A 116 15.55 -26.71 6.93
CA GLN A 116 15.92 -25.67 7.89
C GLN A 116 14.68 -25.03 8.53
N VAL A 117 14.82 -24.69 9.80
CA VAL A 117 13.87 -23.84 10.52
C VAL A 117 14.40 -22.41 10.44
N LEU A 118 13.85 -21.59 9.56
CA LEU A 118 14.20 -20.18 9.44
C LEU A 118 13.30 -19.34 10.35
N ASN A 119 13.69 -19.23 11.61
CA ASN A 119 12.91 -18.51 12.64
C ASN A 119 13.47 -17.15 13.04
N ALA A 120 14.40 -16.61 12.26
CA ALA A 120 15.05 -15.31 12.56
C ALA A 120 14.05 -14.15 12.70
N TRP A 121 12.93 -14.19 11.98
CA TRP A 121 11.89 -13.15 11.98
C TRP A 121 10.73 -13.47 12.92
N ASN A 122 10.44 -14.75 13.12
CA ASN A 122 9.36 -15.23 13.96
C ASN A 122 9.83 -16.42 14.79
N PRO A 123 10.28 -16.19 16.04
CA PRO A 123 10.78 -17.25 16.92
C PRO A 123 9.75 -18.33 17.27
N ALA A 124 8.47 -18.07 17.03
CA ALA A 124 7.40 -19.06 17.26
C ALA A 124 7.32 -20.13 16.16
N LEU A 125 8.04 -19.94 15.03
CA LEU A 125 8.12 -20.94 13.97
C LEU A 125 9.08 -22.04 14.36
N THR A 126 8.54 -23.23 14.58
CA THR A 126 9.29 -24.44 14.94
C THR A 126 9.32 -25.49 13.82
N GLN A 127 8.50 -25.29 12.78
CA GLN A 127 8.39 -26.17 11.63
C GLN A 127 9.50 -25.91 10.61
N THR A 128 9.94 -26.98 9.95
CA THR A 128 10.83 -26.87 8.79
C THR A 128 10.08 -26.29 7.59
N ILE A 129 10.77 -25.67 6.65
CA ILE A 129 10.13 -25.09 5.46
C ILE A 129 9.42 -26.18 4.62
N SER A 130 9.95 -27.38 4.58
CA SER A 130 9.32 -28.51 3.88
C SER A 130 7.98 -28.95 4.50
N GLU A 131 7.81 -28.79 5.81
CA GLU A 131 6.55 -29.09 6.51
C GLU A 131 5.52 -27.98 6.37
N MET A 132 5.94 -26.75 6.05
CA MET A 132 5.04 -25.61 5.89
C MET A 132 4.18 -25.75 4.64
N SER A 133 2.93 -25.25 4.73
CA SER A 133 2.09 -25.07 3.53
C SER A 133 2.66 -23.97 2.62
N PRO A 134 2.43 -24.00 1.30
CA PRO A 134 2.87 -22.95 0.38
C PRO A 134 2.39 -21.55 0.81
N GLU A 135 1.18 -21.45 1.34
CA GLU A 135 0.61 -20.21 1.84
C GLU A 135 1.33 -19.69 3.07
N LEU A 136 1.81 -20.57 3.94
CA LEU A 136 2.58 -20.18 5.11
C LEU A 136 3.97 -19.68 4.69
N ILE A 137 4.64 -20.37 3.77
CA ILE A 137 5.91 -19.93 3.19
C ILE A 137 5.75 -18.54 2.54
N PHE A 138 4.67 -18.33 1.80
CA PHE A 138 4.36 -17.03 1.22
C PHE A 138 4.19 -15.97 2.30
N LYS A 139 3.40 -16.23 3.33
CA LYS A 139 3.07 -15.28 4.40
C LYS A 139 4.30 -14.85 5.20
N GLU A 140 5.13 -15.82 5.58
CA GLU A 140 6.26 -15.57 6.50
C GLU A 140 7.52 -15.05 5.75
N TYR A 141 7.75 -15.46 4.51
CA TYR A 141 8.98 -15.15 3.78
C TYR A 141 8.75 -14.36 2.48
N ALA A 142 8.01 -14.91 1.52
CA ALA A 142 7.90 -14.31 0.19
C ALA A 142 7.24 -12.94 0.21
N LYS A 143 6.25 -12.72 1.07
CA LYS A 143 5.60 -11.42 1.29
C LYS A 143 6.60 -10.35 1.72
N SER A 144 7.55 -10.69 2.59
CA SER A 144 8.57 -9.76 3.09
C SER A 144 9.55 -9.33 1.98
N ILE A 145 9.86 -10.24 1.03
CA ILE A 145 10.66 -9.90 -0.16
C ILE A 145 9.92 -8.87 -1.02
N GLY A 146 8.61 -9.07 -1.24
CA GLY A 146 7.77 -8.13 -1.99
C GLY A 146 7.71 -6.75 -1.32
N ILE A 147 7.54 -6.71 0.01
CA ILE A 147 7.53 -5.47 0.80
C ILE A 147 8.87 -4.73 0.68
N GLY A 148 10.00 -5.44 0.78
CA GLY A 148 11.32 -4.87 0.57
C GLY A 148 11.50 -4.31 -0.85
N GLY A 149 10.98 -5.01 -1.86
CA GLY A 149 10.95 -4.54 -3.25
C GLY A 149 10.17 -3.23 -3.42
N ILE A 150 9.00 -3.11 -2.78
CA ILE A 150 8.20 -1.87 -2.79
C ILE A 150 8.97 -0.72 -2.13
N ALA A 151 9.58 -0.97 -0.97
CA ALA A 151 10.37 0.04 -0.26
C ALA A 151 11.54 0.53 -1.13
N MET A 152 12.29 -0.38 -1.75
CA MET A 152 13.43 -0.02 -2.61
C MET A 152 12.98 0.70 -3.89
N ALA A 153 11.90 0.26 -4.52
CA ALA A 153 11.29 0.96 -5.66
C ALA A 153 10.91 2.40 -5.29
N GLY A 154 10.44 2.61 -4.07
CA GLY A 154 10.15 3.93 -3.52
C GLY A 154 11.38 4.82 -3.41
N VAL A 155 12.44 4.31 -2.83
CA VAL A 155 13.72 5.05 -2.71
C VAL A 155 14.24 5.44 -4.11
N ILE A 156 14.25 4.50 -5.05
CA ILE A 156 14.65 4.77 -6.44
C ILE A 156 13.73 5.79 -7.10
N GLY A 157 12.41 5.70 -6.86
CA GLY A 157 11.42 6.65 -7.36
C GLY A 157 11.69 8.08 -6.90
N ILE A 158 12.01 8.27 -5.62
CA ILE A 158 12.37 9.58 -5.05
C ILE A 158 13.66 10.12 -5.68
N VAL A 159 14.69 9.27 -5.79
CA VAL A 159 15.96 9.68 -6.42
C VAL A 159 15.73 10.15 -7.88
N ARG A 160 14.90 9.42 -8.64
CA ARG A 160 14.54 9.82 -10.01
C ARG A 160 13.72 11.10 -10.07
N SER A 161 12.83 11.30 -9.11
CA SER A 161 11.95 12.48 -9.04
C SER A 161 12.59 13.66 -8.30
N TRP A 162 13.85 13.56 -7.88
CA TRP A 162 14.54 14.60 -7.10
C TRP A 162 14.50 15.99 -7.73
N GLY A 163 14.63 16.07 -9.06
CA GLY A 163 14.51 17.32 -9.81
C GLY A 163 13.13 17.98 -9.66
N ILE A 164 12.07 17.18 -9.71
CA ILE A 164 10.68 17.62 -9.54
C ILE A 164 10.45 18.09 -8.11
N ILE A 165 10.91 17.32 -7.13
CA ILE A 165 10.81 17.67 -5.70
C ILE A 165 11.52 18.99 -5.43
N LYS A 166 12.75 19.17 -5.93
CA LYS A 166 13.52 20.40 -5.77
C LYS A 166 12.80 21.59 -6.40
N SER A 167 12.22 21.46 -7.58
CA SER A 167 11.47 22.54 -8.24
C SER A 167 10.18 22.87 -7.47
N ALA A 168 9.46 21.89 -6.95
CA ALA A 168 8.26 22.07 -6.15
C ALA A 168 8.56 22.82 -4.84
N VAL A 169 9.62 22.40 -4.12
CA VAL A 169 10.10 23.08 -2.91
C VAL A 169 10.55 24.52 -3.24
N GLY A 170 11.23 24.72 -4.38
CA GLY A 170 11.64 26.04 -4.84
C GLY A 170 10.47 26.95 -5.16
N LEU A 171 9.39 26.44 -5.76
CA LEU A 171 8.15 27.19 -6.00
C LEU A 171 7.46 27.53 -4.67
N ALA A 172 7.36 26.57 -3.76
CA ALA A 172 6.82 26.77 -2.43
C ALA A 172 7.55 27.90 -1.65
N ALA A 173 8.89 27.88 -1.69
CA ALA A 173 9.70 28.89 -1.05
C ALA A 173 9.51 30.29 -1.68
N LYS A 174 9.37 30.39 -3.00
CA LYS A 174 9.08 31.63 -3.71
C LYS A 174 7.70 32.20 -3.35
N GLU A 175 6.69 31.35 -3.25
CA GLU A 175 5.33 31.73 -2.87
C GLU A 175 5.27 32.20 -1.41
N MET A 176 5.99 31.52 -0.50
CA MET A 176 6.14 31.97 0.88
C MET A 176 6.86 33.33 0.97
N GLY A 177 7.80 33.62 0.07
CA GLY A 177 8.51 34.90 -0.03
C GLY A 177 7.69 36.06 -0.62
N GLY A 178 6.38 35.88 -0.87
CA GLY A 178 5.46 36.94 -1.28
C GLY A 178 5.47 37.30 -2.78
N LYS A 179 6.18 36.52 -3.62
CA LYS A 179 6.06 36.67 -5.07
C LYS A 179 4.81 35.88 -5.52
N LYS A 180 3.71 36.61 -5.78
CA LYS A 180 2.53 36.05 -6.40
C LYS A 180 2.90 35.49 -7.77
N VAL A 181 2.73 34.20 -7.97
CA VAL A 181 2.67 33.60 -9.30
C VAL A 181 1.25 33.91 -9.80
N GLU A 182 1.10 35.04 -10.51
CA GLU A 182 -0.14 35.38 -11.19
C GLU A 182 -0.29 34.41 -12.39
N ALA A 183 -0.96 33.30 -12.17
CA ALA A 183 -1.62 32.59 -13.23
C ALA A 183 -3.11 32.94 -13.15
N ASN A 184 -3.74 33.24 -14.27
CA ASN A 184 -5.20 33.31 -14.42
C ASN A 184 -5.78 31.90 -14.20
N VAL A 185 -5.85 31.48 -12.95
CA VAL A 185 -6.30 30.15 -12.56
C VAL A 185 -7.79 30.22 -12.32
N ILE A 186 -8.55 29.37 -13.02
CA ILE A 186 -9.97 29.19 -12.82
C ILE A 186 -10.21 28.81 -11.34
N ARG A 187 -11.32 29.28 -10.75
CA ARG A 187 -11.63 29.07 -9.32
C ARG A 187 -11.47 27.62 -8.86
N THR A 188 -11.80 26.65 -9.72
CA THR A 188 -11.70 25.20 -9.46
C THR A 188 -10.26 24.65 -9.47
N GLN A 189 -9.31 25.44 -9.98
CA GLN A 189 -7.89 25.08 -10.02
C GLN A 189 -7.05 25.89 -9.03
N LYS A 190 -7.72 26.64 -8.14
CA LYS A 190 -7.04 27.45 -7.13
C LYS A 190 -6.74 26.62 -5.90
N ASP A 191 -5.48 26.26 -5.73
CA ASP A 191 -4.98 25.55 -4.56
C ASP A 191 -4.97 26.40 -3.29
N LEU A 192 -4.87 25.73 -2.13
CA LEU A 192 -4.63 26.38 -0.86
C LEU A 192 -3.29 27.11 -0.89
N SER A 193 -3.22 28.30 -0.29
CA SER A 193 -1.97 29.03 -0.22
C SER A 193 -0.91 28.21 0.54
N MET A 194 0.33 28.23 0.03
CA MET A 194 1.44 27.48 0.63
C MET A 194 1.70 27.86 2.10
N LYS A 195 1.32 29.08 2.51
CA LYS A 195 1.40 29.52 3.91
C LYS A 195 0.45 28.71 4.81
N ILE A 196 -0.78 28.47 4.36
CA ILE A 196 -1.77 27.65 5.10
C ILE A 196 -1.30 26.22 5.19
N ILE A 197 -0.78 25.68 4.10
CA ILE A 197 -0.25 24.29 4.06
C ILE A 197 0.94 24.15 5.03
N ALA A 198 1.91 25.08 4.97
CA ALA A 198 3.08 25.05 5.85
C ALA A 198 2.69 25.17 7.32
N PHE A 199 1.81 26.14 7.66
CA PHE A 199 1.34 26.33 9.03
C PHE A 199 0.56 25.08 9.53
N GLY A 200 -0.35 24.54 8.72
CA GLY A 200 -1.10 23.34 9.05
C GLY A 200 -0.19 22.13 9.25
N SER A 201 0.83 21.96 8.39
CA SER A 201 1.80 20.87 8.53
C SER A 201 2.63 20.99 9.82
N ILE A 202 3.14 22.19 10.12
CA ILE A 202 3.89 22.45 11.36
C ILE A 202 3.01 22.20 12.58
N PHE A 203 1.77 22.68 12.56
CA PHE A 203 0.81 22.48 13.63
C PHE A 203 0.50 21.00 13.86
N THR A 204 0.28 20.23 12.80
CA THR A 204 0.04 18.78 12.88
C THR A 204 1.26 18.05 13.43
N ILE A 205 2.48 18.38 12.97
CA ILE A 205 3.71 17.79 13.49
C ILE A 205 3.86 18.09 14.98
N LEU A 206 3.54 19.31 15.41
CA LEU A 206 3.59 19.69 16.82
C LEU A 206 2.57 18.90 17.67
N LEU A 207 1.35 18.73 17.17
CA LEU A 207 0.34 17.93 17.87
C LEU A 207 0.77 16.47 18.00
N ILE A 208 1.33 15.87 16.94
CA ILE A 208 1.84 14.51 16.98
C ILE A 208 3.02 14.42 17.96
N LEU A 209 3.91 15.40 17.97
CA LEU A 209 5.04 15.44 18.93
C LEU A 209 4.55 15.50 20.39
N LEU A 210 3.56 16.35 20.68
CA LEU A 210 2.96 16.44 22.00
C LEU A 210 2.29 15.13 22.40
N PHE A 211 1.56 14.50 21.50
CA PHE A 211 0.96 13.19 21.73
C PHE A 211 2.01 12.12 22.03
N PHE A 212 3.08 12.04 21.24
CA PHE A 212 4.18 11.12 21.50
C PHE A 212 4.84 11.41 22.86
N PHE A 213 5.04 12.67 23.19
CA PHE A 213 5.71 13.06 24.44
C PHE A 213 4.89 12.72 25.68
N PHE A 214 3.60 13.04 25.70
CA PHE A 214 2.77 12.86 26.89
C PHE A 214 2.22 11.44 27.02
N ASP A 215 1.63 10.89 25.96
CA ASP A 215 0.91 9.63 26.04
C ASP A 215 1.79 8.40 25.76
N VAL A 216 2.66 8.46 24.74
CA VAL A 216 3.37 7.27 24.28
C VAL A 216 4.73 7.10 24.96
N MET A 217 5.49 8.19 25.14
CA MET A 217 6.88 8.16 25.65
C MET A 217 6.99 8.62 27.11
N HIS A 218 5.86 8.92 27.77
CA HIS A 218 5.79 9.30 29.20
C HIS A 218 6.83 10.35 29.61
N GLY A 219 7.01 11.41 28.80
CA GLY A 219 7.90 12.54 29.07
C GLY A 219 9.34 12.38 28.59
N ASN A 220 9.69 11.32 27.86
CA ASN A 220 11.05 11.16 27.34
C ASN A 220 11.23 11.94 26.04
N VAL A 221 11.93 13.08 26.11
CA VAL A 221 12.15 14.01 24.98
C VAL A 221 12.92 13.34 23.85
N LEU A 222 13.97 12.57 24.15
CA LEU A 222 14.81 11.92 23.14
C LEU A 222 14.01 10.95 22.30
N HIS A 223 13.25 10.05 22.94
CA HIS A 223 12.41 9.07 22.25
C HIS A 223 11.33 9.75 21.41
N SER A 224 10.72 10.82 21.90
CA SER A 224 9.69 11.56 21.17
C SER A 224 10.23 12.26 19.93
N ILE A 225 11.43 12.87 20.02
CA ILE A 225 12.08 13.50 18.86
C ILE A 225 12.46 12.43 17.81
N VAL A 226 13.04 11.32 18.24
CA VAL A 226 13.39 10.23 17.32
C VAL A 226 12.14 9.67 16.64
N ALA A 227 11.05 9.47 17.40
CA ALA A 227 9.79 8.97 16.88
C ALA A 227 9.21 9.91 15.80
N ILE A 228 9.14 11.22 16.06
CA ILE A 228 8.57 12.17 15.10
C ILE A 228 9.43 12.31 13.85
N LEU A 229 10.75 12.32 13.97
CA LEU A 229 11.66 12.37 12.83
C LEU A 229 11.54 11.11 11.96
N LEU A 230 11.44 9.95 12.59
CA LEU A 230 11.24 8.68 11.90
C LEU A 230 9.88 8.65 11.16
N VAL A 231 8.81 9.00 11.87
CA VAL A 231 7.46 9.04 11.29
C VAL A 231 7.39 10.02 10.13
N ALA A 232 7.92 11.24 10.28
CA ALA A 232 7.91 12.24 9.22
C ALA A 232 8.71 11.78 7.99
N GLY A 233 9.90 11.20 8.21
CA GLY A 233 10.72 10.66 7.14
C GLY A 233 10.06 9.50 6.39
N ILE A 234 9.53 8.53 7.13
CA ILE A 234 8.85 7.36 6.55
C ILE A 234 7.54 7.78 5.85
N ALA A 235 6.74 8.65 6.47
CA ALA A 235 5.51 9.14 5.87
C ALA A 235 5.79 9.85 4.55
N PHE A 236 6.77 10.74 4.50
CA PHE A 236 7.17 11.43 3.27
C PHE A 236 7.61 10.45 2.17
N LEU A 237 8.47 9.49 2.52
CA LEU A 237 8.95 8.45 1.61
C LEU A 237 7.79 7.62 1.06
N PHE A 238 7.01 7.04 1.93
CA PHE A 238 5.97 6.08 1.55
C PHE A 238 4.75 6.74 0.90
N THR A 239 4.42 7.97 1.28
CA THR A 239 3.36 8.75 0.63
C THR A 239 3.68 8.99 -0.84
N THR A 240 4.93 9.35 -1.15
CA THR A 240 5.38 9.54 -2.55
C THR A 240 5.28 8.23 -3.35
N VAL A 241 5.66 7.11 -2.74
CA VAL A 241 5.58 5.78 -3.39
C VAL A 241 4.13 5.35 -3.58
N ALA A 242 3.31 5.52 -2.54
CA ALA A 242 1.88 5.21 -2.59
C ALA A 242 1.19 6.03 -3.68
N ALA A 243 1.50 7.32 -3.81
CA ALA A 243 0.98 8.19 -4.85
C ALA A 243 1.25 7.62 -6.26
N ASN A 244 2.49 7.21 -6.53
CA ASN A 244 2.84 6.59 -7.81
C ASN A 244 2.12 5.24 -8.03
N ALA A 245 2.04 4.41 -6.99
CA ALA A 245 1.37 3.11 -7.07
C ALA A 245 -0.12 3.27 -7.36
N ILE A 246 -0.80 4.20 -6.69
CA ILE A 246 -2.22 4.49 -6.88
C ILE A 246 -2.47 5.04 -8.29
N ALA A 247 -1.62 5.96 -8.76
CA ALA A 247 -1.72 6.52 -10.11
C ALA A 247 -1.59 5.45 -11.20
N ILE A 248 -0.85 4.37 -10.95
CA ILE A 248 -0.60 3.28 -11.92
C ILE A 248 -1.64 2.17 -11.79
N VAL A 249 -1.88 1.68 -10.58
CA VAL A 249 -2.63 0.44 -10.31
C VAL A 249 -4.02 0.72 -9.75
N GLY A 250 -4.25 1.90 -9.16
CA GLY A 250 -5.51 2.25 -8.48
C GLY A 250 -5.63 1.68 -7.08
N THR A 251 -4.70 0.85 -6.61
CA THR A 251 -4.74 0.31 -5.26
C THR A 251 -3.65 0.90 -4.38
N ASN A 252 -4.02 1.23 -3.15
CA ASN A 252 -3.06 1.76 -2.19
C ASN A 252 -2.33 0.62 -1.45
N PRO A 253 -0.99 0.49 -1.56
CA PRO A 253 -0.22 -0.56 -0.89
C PRO A 253 -0.01 -0.32 0.61
N VAL A 254 -1.00 0.26 1.30
CA VAL A 254 -0.94 0.67 2.72
C VAL A 254 -0.48 -0.47 3.63
N SER A 255 -1.04 -1.67 3.46
CA SER A 255 -0.74 -2.81 4.36
C SER A 255 0.74 -3.20 4.36
N GLY A 256 1.37 -3.23 3.18
CA GLY A 256 2.81 -3.53 3.06
C GLY A 256 3.69 -2.42 3.64
N MET A 257 3.37 -1.17 3.34
CA MET A 257 4.11 0.00 3.81
C MET A 257 3.97 0.20 5.33
N THR A 258 2.78 -0.02 5.88
CA THR A 258 2.56 0.03 7.33
C THR A 258 3.36 -1.06 8.05
N LEU A 259 3.39 -2.29 7.51
CA LEU A 259 4.18 -3.36 8.08
C LEU A 259 5.69 -3.02 8.06
N MET A 260 6.18 -2.46 6.96
CA MET A 260 7.58 -1.98 6.88
C MET A 260 7.85 -0.86 7.88
N THR A 261 6.88 0.05 8.08
CA THR A 261 6.98 1.10 9.10
C THR A 261 7.10 0.50 10.51
N LEU A 262 6.29 -0.52 10.82
CA LEU A 262 6.35 -1.21 12.11
C LEU A 262 7.71 -1.85 12.35
N ILE A 263 8.28 -2.50 11.33
CA ILE A 263 9.61 -3.11 11.41
C ILE A 263 10.67 -2.04 11.65
N LEU A 264 10.71 -0.99 10.82
CA LEU A 264 11.68 0.10 10.95
C LEU A 264 11.55 0.83 12.29
N ALA A 265 10.32 1.14 12.71
CA ALA A 265 10.03 1.77 13.99
C ALA A 265 10.54 0.91 15.15
N SER A 266 10.25 -0.39 15.13
CA SER A 266 10.70 -1.32 16.18
C SER A 266 12.22 -1.40 16.25
N VAL A 267 12.91 -1.53 15.11
CA VAL A 267 14.39 -1.60 15.06
C VAL A 267 15.02 -0.33 15.60
N VAL A 268 14.55 0.84 15.16
CA VAL A 268 15.10 2.14 15.59
C VAL A 268 14.79 2.39 17.07
N MET A 269 13.56 2.14 17.52
CA MET A 269 13.20 2.37 18.93
C MET A 269 13.97 1.46 19.88
N VAL A 270 14.19 0.20 19.50
CA VAL A 270 15.06 -0.72 20.26
C VAL A 270 16.51 -0.23 20.29
N ALA A 271 17.03 0.29 19.18
CA ALA A 271 18.38 0.84 19.11
C ALA A 271 18.57 2.07 20.02
N VAL A 272 17.52 2.88 20.19
CA VAL A 272 17.51 4.04 21.12
C VAL A 272 17.23 3.63 22.58
N GLY A 273 16.99 2.33 22.84
CA GLY A 273 16.82 1.80 24.18
C GLY A 273 15.36 1.61 24.65
N LEU A 274 14.37 1.88 23.79
CA LEU A 274 12.97 1.67 24.10
C LEU A 274 12.59 0.21 23.81
N LYS A 275 12.42 -0.60 24.87
CA LYS A 275 12.15 -2.04 24.80
C LYS A 275 10.83 -2.40 25.50
N GLY A 276 10.35 -3.61 25.27
CA GLY A 276 9.19 -4.19 25.94
C GLY A 276 7.85 -3.61 25.46
N ALA A 277 6.83 -3.62 26.32
CA ALA A 277 5.47 -3.23 25.98
C ALA A 277 5.37 -1.78 25.47
N THR A 278 6.08 -0.84 26.11
CA THR A 278 6.12 0.57 25.70
C THR A 278 6.70 0.73 24.28
N GLY A 279 7.76 -0.02 23.96
CA GLY A 279 8.35 -0.01 22.62
C GLY A 279 7.37 -0.56 21.56
N MET A 280 6.61 -1.60 21.87
CA MET A 280 5.58 -2.14 20.98
C MET A 280 4.44 -1.15 20.74
N VAL A 281 3.94 -0.53 21.80
CA VAL A 281 2.89 0.50 21.69
C VAL A 281 3.38 1.68 20.85
N ALA A 282 4.61 2.14 21.10
CA ALA A 282 5.23 3.21 20.32
C ALA A 282 5.28 2.85 18.81
N ALA A 283 5.78 1.67 18.47
CA ALA A 283 5.86 1.22 17.09
C ALA A 283 4.48 1.12 16.43
N LEU A 284 3.47 0.59 17.13
CA LEU A 284 2.09 0.51 16.64
C LEU A 284 1.49 1.90 16.37
N VAL A 285 1.67 2.85 17.28
CA VAL A 285 1.19 4.22 17.10
C VAL A 285 1.89 4.91 15.93
N MET A 286 3.21 4.75 15.82
CA MET A 286 3.98 5.26 14.68
C MET A 286 3.47 4.67 13.34
N GLY A 287 3.23 3.36 13.31
CA GLY A 287 2.62 2.69 12.16
C GLY A 287 1.23 3.23 11.83
N GLY A 288 0.40 3.50 12.85
CA GLY A 288 -0.92 4.10 12.70
C GLY A 288 -0.87 5.50 12.07
N VAL A 289 0.03 6.36 12.52
CA VAL A 289 0.22 7.72 11.97
C VAL A 289 0.64 7.65 10.50
N VAL A 290 1.61 6.79 10.16
CA VAL A 290 2.05 6.61 8.76
C VAL A 290 0.93 6.00 7.91
N CYS A 291 0.18 5.04 8.45
CA CYS A 291 -0.98 4.45 7.77
C CYS A 291 -2.04 5.51 7.42
N THR A 292 -2.34 6.41 8.36
CA THR A 292 -3.26 7.52 8.13
C THR A 292 -2.76 8.46 7.03
N ALA A 293 -1.48 8.82 7.05
CA ALA A 293 -0.87 9.66 6.01
C ALA A 293 -0.97 9.00 4.62
N LEU A 294 -0.71 7.69 4.53
CA LEU A 294 -0.82 6.92 3.29
C LEU A 294 -2.27 6.85 2.78
N SER A 295 -3.23 6.64 3.69
CA SER A 295 -4.66 6.60 3.33
C SER A 295 -5.14 7.95 2.80
N MET A 296 -4.75 9.05 3.46
CA MET A 296 -5.10 10.40 3.02
C MET A 296 -4.49 10.74 1.65
N ALA A 297 -3.24 10.35 1.42
CA ALA A 297 -2.62 10.49 0.10
C ALA A 297 -3.35 9.71 -0.99
N GLY A 298 -3.87 8.52 -0.64
CA GLY A 298 -4.69 7.71 -1.54
C GLY A 298 -5.99 8.42 -1.92
N GLY A 299 -6.75 8.87 -0.93
CA GLY A 299 -7.99 9.64 -1.17
C GLY A 299 -7.75 10.86 -2.04
N PHE A 300 -6.73 11.65 -1.74
CA PHE A 300 -6.39 12.86 -2.49
C PHE A 300 -6.07 12.60 -3.98
N ILE A 301 -5.52 11.44 -4.32
CA ILE A 301 -5.18 11.09 -5.71
C ILE A 301 -6.40 10.56 -6.47
N THR A 302 -7.34 9.92 -5.77
CA THR A 302 -8.54 9.35 -6.36
C THR A 302 -9.65 10.38 -6.55
N ASP A 303 -9.69 11.43 -5.75
CA ASP A 303 -10.62 12.56 -5.83
C ASP A 303 -10.18 13.58 -6.89
#